data_8b0dfc1e8274d479316eda8f986ed392
#
_entry.id   8b0dfc1e8274d479316eda8f986ed392
#
_cell.length_a   1.000
_cell.length_b   1.000
_cell.length_c   1.000
_cell.angle_alpha   90.00
_cell.angle_beta   90.00
_cell.angle_gamma   90.00
#
_symmetry.space_group_name_H-M   'P 1'
#
loop_
_entity.id
_entity.type
_entity.pdbx_description
1 polymer ?
#
loop_
_entity_poly.entity_id
_entity_poly.type
_entity_poly.pdbx_seq_one_letter_code
_entity_poly.pdbx_strand_id
1 'polypeptide(L)'
;MKKLKVIAAMSGGVDSAVAAARAVDAGYEVVGVHLALSSNPQKYRSGARGCCTIEDSHDARRAADVIGIPFYIWDMAEEFHKGVVENFLSEYQSGRTPNPCLRCNEKIKFEAVLDRAKALGFDGVVTGHYAITKEGAGGKTLHRAADPEKDQ
;
A
#
# COMPACT_ATOMS: atom_id res chain seq x y z
N MET A 1 -24.66 3.69 14.58
CA MET A 1 -23.59 4.48 13.92
C MET A 1 -23.19 3.77 12.64
N LYS A 2 -23.05 4.50 11.52
CA LYS A 2 -22.56 3.93 10.26
C LYS A 2 -21.11 3.47 10.46
N LYS A 3 -20.81 2.20 10.16
CA LYS A 3 -19.42 1.73 10.16
C LYS A 3 -18.65 2.42 9.03
N LEU A 4 -17.45 2.90 9.32
CA LEU A 4 -16.56 3.41 8.28
C LEU A 4 -16.08 2.25 7.40
N LYS A 5 -16.06 2.50 6.09
CA LYS A 5 -15.59 1.55 5.07
C LYS A 5 -14.17 1.90 4.68
N VAL A 6 -13.26 0.94 4.80
CA VAL A 6 -11.86 1.19 4.50
C VAL A 6 -11.27 0.11 3.57
N ILE A 7 -10.33 0.53 2.75
CA ILE A 7 -9.51 -0.38 1.95
C ILE A 7 -8.23 -0.68 2.73
N ALA A 8 -7.92 -1.97 2.90
CA ALA A 8 -6.63 -2.42 3.40
C ALA A 8 -5.72 -2.77 2.22
N ALA A 9 -4.66 -2.00 2.01
CA ALA A 9 -3.64 -2.30 1.00
C ALA A 9 -2.74 -3.43 1.50
N MET A 10 -2.88 -4.62 0.92
CA MET A 10 -2.24 -5.86 1.35
C MET A 10 -1.14 -6.28 0.37
N SER A 11 0.10 -6.19 0.80
CA SER A 11 1.28 -6.52 -0.02
C SER A 11 1.66 -8.01 -0.02
N GLY A 12 1.01 -8.83 0.79
CA GLY A 12 1.42 -10.21 1.09
C GLY A 12 2.33 -10.34 2.31
N GLY A 13 2.85 -9.23 2.83
CA GLY A 13 3.66 -9.21 4.05
C GLY A 13 2.83 -9.17 5.33
N VAL A 14 3.46 -9.60 6.45
CA VAL A 14 2.83 -9.67 7.78
C VAL A 14 2.29 -8.33 8.24
N ASP A 15 3.05 -7.24 8.06
CA ASP A 15 2.67 -5.92 8.56
C ASP A 15 1.35 -5.43 7.96
N SER A 16 1.15 -5.65 6.65
CA SER A 16 -0.10 -5.28 5.97
C SER A 16 -1.28 -6.17 6.38
N ALA A 17 -1.05 -7.45 6.63
CA ALA A 17 -2.07 -8.38 7.13
C ALA A 17 -2.51 -8.01 8.55
N VAL A 18 -1.56 -7.70 9.44
CA VAL A 18 -1.85 -7.24 10.80
C VAL A 18 -2.59 -5.91 10.80
N ALA A 19 -2.23 -4.97 9.92
CA ALA A 19 -2.93 -3.70 9.79
C ALA A 19 -4.40 -3.91 9.38
N ALA A 20 -4.67 -4.82 8.42
CA ALA A 20 -6.02 -5.18 8.01
C ALA A 20 -6.83 -5.82 9.16
N ALA A 21 -6.23 -6.77 9.89
CA ALA A 21 -6.88 -7.42 11.04
C ALA A 21 -7.24 -6.40 12.14
N ARG A 22 -6.30 -5.51 12.48
CA ARG A 22 -6.55 -4.43 13.45
C ARG A 22 -7.66 -3.47 13.04
N ALA A 23 -7.82 -3.21 11.74
CA ALA A 23 -8.93 -2.40 11.24
C ALA A 23 -10.28 -3.10 11.43
N VAL A 24 -10.33 -4.43 11.22
CA VAL A 24 -11.53 -5.25 11.52
C VAL A 24 -11.84 -5.22 13.00
N ASP A 25 -10.84 -5.44 13.88
CA ASP A 25 -10.99 -5.41 15.33
C ASP A 25 -11.47 -4.03 15.84
N ALA A 26 -11.05 -2.96 15.17
CA ALA A 26 -11.53 -1.60 15.45
C ALA A 26 -12.98 -1.33 14.97
N GLY A 27 -13.61 -2.33 14.34
CA GLY A 27 -15.01 -2.27 13.92
C GLY A 27 -15.25 -1.66 12.55
N TYR A 28 -14.22 -1.45 11.73
CA TYR A 28 -14.38 -0.96 10.34
C TYR A 28 -14.94 -2.06 9.43
N GLU A 29 -15.61 -1.67 8.37
CA GLU A 29 -15.92 -2.52 7.23
C GLU A 29 -14.71 -2.51 6.29
N VAL A 30 -13.96 -3.63 6.26
CA VAL A 30 -12.65 -3.70 5.60
C VAL A 30 -12.75 -4.50 4.31
N VAL A 31 -12.13 -3.99 3.25
CA VAL A 31 -11.91 -4.70 1.98
C VAL A 31 -10.41 -4.77 1.73
N GLY A 32 -9.87 -5.96 1.56
CA GLY A 32 -8.48 -6.19 1.21
C GLY A 32 -8.23 -5.93 -0.28
N VAL A 33 -7.16 -5.22 -0.60
CA VAL A 33 -6.75 -4.96 -1.98
C VAL A 33 -5.25 -5.19 -2.13
N HIS A 34 -4.87 -6.00 -3.12
CA HIS A 34 -3.50 -6.14 -3.58
C HIS A 34 -3.28 -5.29 -4.83
N LEU A 35 -2.16 -4.58 -4.91
CA LEU A 35 -1.82 -3.71 -6.04
C LEU A 35 -0.94 -4.46 -7.02
N ALA A 36 -1.44 -4.77 -8.22
CA ALA A 36 -0.65 -5.30 -9.31
C ALA A 36 0.05 -4.13 -10.02
N LEU A 37 1.37 -4.02 -9.85
CA LEU A 37 2.19 -2.92 -10.37
C LEU A 37 2.87 -3.25 -11.71
N SER A 38 2.73 -4.47 -12.21
CA SER A 38 3.31 -4.90 -13.48
C SER A 38 2.29 -5.61 -14.34
N SER A 39 2.21 -5.21 -15.61
CA SER A 39 1.40 -5.88 -16.63
C SER A 39 1.96 -7.24 -17.07
N ASN A 40 3.19 -7.59 -16.68
CA ASN A 40 3.83 -8.85 -17.06
C ASN A 40 4.61 -9.49 -15.90
N PRO A 41 3.91 -10.10 -14.92
CA PRO A 41 4.52 -10.65 -13.70
C PRO A 41 5.49 -11.80 -13.96
N GLN A 42 5.48 -12.43 -15.15
CA GLN A 42 6.36 -13.55 -15.47
C GLN A 42 7.76 -13.14 -15.92
N LYS A 43 7.97 -11.91 -16.41
CA LYS A 43 9.28 -11.44 -16.90
C LYS A 43 10.28 -11.08 -15.79
N TYR A 44 9.83 -10.90 -14.55
CA TYR A 44 10.66 -10.44 -13.43
C TYR A 44 10.98 -11.52 -12.41
N ARG A 45 10.89 -12.80 -12.81
CA ARG A 45 11.20 -13.97 -11.96
C ARG A 45 12.68 -14.23 -11.70
N SER A 46 13.57 -13.29 -11.86
CA SER A 46 14.98 -13.49 -11.55
C SER A 46 15.31 -12.96 -10.15
N GLY A 47 15.16 -13.80 -9.12
CA GLY A 47 15.91 -13.77 -7.86
C GLY A 47 15.86 -12.52 -6.98
N ALA A 48 15.37 -11.40 -7.44
CA ALA A 48 15.17 -10.21 -6.63
C ALA A 48 13.77 -10.23 -6.05
N ARG A 49 13.62 -10.03 -4.73
CA ARG A 49 12.36 -9.77 -4.05
C ARG A 49 11.75 -8.49 -4.63
N GLY A 50 11.08 -8.63 -5.78
CA GLY A 50 10.30 -7.53 -6.37
C GLY A 50 9.04 -7.28 -5.56
N CYS A 51 8.64 -6.03 -5.43
CA CYS A 51 7.32 -5.69 -4.89
C CYS A 51 6.24 -6.26 -5.82
N CYS A 52 5.22 -6.96 -5.24
CA CYS A 52 4.01 -7.38 -5.94
C CYS A 52 4.20 -8.53 -6.94
N THR A 53 4.72 -9.65 -6.44
CA THR A 53 4.73 -10.92 -7.18
C THR A 53 3.36 -11.61 -7.14
N ILE A 54 3.16 -12.65 -7.97
CA ILE A 54 1.95 -13.50 -7.90
C ILE A 54 1.88 -14.20 -6.55
N GLU A 55 3.01 -14.64 -6.02
CA GLU A 55 3.13 -15.25 -4.70
C GLU A 55 2.65 -14.30 -3.61
N ASP A 56 3.07 -13.02 -3.65
CA ASP A 56 2.61 -11.98 -2.70
C ASP A 56 1.10 -11.80 -2.76
N SER A 57 0.49 -11.86 -3.94
CA SER A 57 -0.96 -11.76 -4.09
C SER A 57 -1.70 -12.97 -3.50
N HIS A 58 -1.12 -14.18 -3.59
CA HIS A 58 -1.66 -15.39 -2.97
C HIS A 58 -1.56 -15.32 -1.45
N ASP A 59 -0.44 -14.84 -0.91
CA ASP A 59 -0.27 -14.68 0.54
C ASP A 59 -1.21 -13.60 1.09
N ALA A 60 -1.39 -12.50 0.38
CA ALA A 60 -2.37 -11.48 0.72
C ALA A 60 -3.80 -12.03 0.73
N ARG A 61 -4.17 -12.85 -0.28
CA ARG A 61 -5.48 -13.52 -0.33
C ARG A 61 -5.68 -14.47 0.84
N ARG A 62 -4.70 -15.31 1.15
CA ARG A 62 -4.78 -16.22 2.32
C ARG A 62 -4.98 -15.45 3.62
N ALA A 63 -4.25 -14.35 3.81
CA ALA A 63 -4.43 -13.50 4.98
C ALA A 63 -5.84 -12.89 5.03
N ALA A 64 -6.37 -12.41 3.91
CA ALA A 64 -7.73 -11.89 3.82
C ALA A 64 -8.78 -12.96 4.14
N ASP A 65 -8.61 -14.19 3.64
CA ASP A 65 -9.49 -15.33 3.93
C ASP A 65 -9.50 -15.67 5.43
N VAL A 66 -8.33 -15.68 6.08
CA VAL A 66 -8.21 -15.91 7.52
C VAL A 66 -8.86 -14.80 8.34
N ILE A 67 -8.71 -13.54 7.92
CA ILE A 67 -9.32 -12.37 8.59
C ILE A 67 -10.84 -12.34 8.32
N GLY A 68 -11.31 -12.99 7.24
CA GLY A 68 -12.72 -13.02 6.85
C GLY A 68 -13.19 -11.76 6.12
N ILE A 69 -12.31 -11.14 5.34
CA ILE A 69 -12.62 -9.93 4.55
C ILE A 69 -12.65 -10.22 3.04
N PRO A 70 -13.49 -9.51 2.25
CA PRO A 70 -13.41 -9.54 0.79
C PRO A 70 -12.04 -9.09 0.29
N PHE A 71 -11.56 -9.71 -0.79
CA PHE A 71 -10.24 -9.43 -1.35
C PHE A 71 -10.29 -9.24 -2.87
N TYR A 72 -9.63 -8.19 -3.35
CA TYR A 72 -9.54 -7.85 -4.76
C TYR A 72 -8.10 -7.54 -5.18
N ILE A 73 -7.81 -7.69 -6.46
CA ILE A 73 -6.56 -7.25 -7.06
C ILE A 73 -6.89 -6.01 -7.91
N TRP A 74 -6.17 -4.91 -7.65
CA TRP A 74 -6.24 -3.71 -8.48
C TRP A 74 -5.05 -3.65 -9.42
N ASP A 75 -5.33 -3.56 -10.71
CA ASP A 75 -4.31 -3.22 -11.69
C ASP A 75 -3.97 -1.72 -11.57
N MET A 76 -2.72 -1.46 -11.25
CA MET A 76 -2.12 -0.13 -11.10
C MET A 76 -0.85 -0.01 -11.95
N ALA A 77 -0.71 -0.86 -12.98
CA ALA A 77 0.52 -0.92 -13.79
C ALA A 77 0.74 0.37 -14.58
N GLU A 78 -0.32 0.99 -15.08
CA GLU A 78 -0.23 2.25 -15.82
C GLU A 78 0.18 3.41 -14.91
N GLU A 79 -0.45 3.55 -13.74
CA GLU A 79 -0.14 4.56 -12.74
C GLU A 79 1.30 4.40 -12.24
N PHE A 80 1.73 3.14 -12.01
CA PHE A 80 3.09 2.84 -11.61
C PHE A 80 4.10 3.23 -12.69
N HIS A 81 3.82 2.91 -13.95
CA HIS A 81 4.71 3.27 -15.06
C HIS A 81 4.88 4.79 -15.14
N LYS A 82 3.78 5.53 -15.18
CA LYS A 82 3.79 7.00 -15.27
C LYS A 82 4.40 7.67 -14.04
N GLY A 83 3.99 7.24 -12.84
CA GLY A 83 4.36 7.89 -11.59
C GLY A 83 5.74 7.52 -11.07
N VAL A 84 6.24 6.33 -11.38
CA VAL A 84 7.48 5.79 -10.82
C VAL A 84 8.54 5.51 -11.88
N VAL A 85 8.19 4.75 -12.93
CA VAL A 85 9.19 4.33 -13.93
C VAL A 85 9.68 5.50 -14.77
N GLU A 86 8.78 6.33 -15.28
CA GLU A 86 9.16 7.51 -16.08
C GLU A 86 9.96 8.53 -15.23
N ASN A 87 9.57 8.72 -13.99
CA ASN A 87 10.33 9.58 -13.06
C ASN A 87 11.73 9.01 -12.82
N PHE A 88 11.86 7.71 -12.58
CA PHE A 88 13.14 7.04 -12.39
C PHE A 88 14.08 7.27 -13.59
N LEU A 89 13.59 7.07 -14.81
CA LEU A 89 14.36 7.28 -16.04
C LEU A 89 14.79 8.75 -16.20
N SER A 90 13.87 9.68 -15.98
CA SER A 90 14.12 11.12 -16.09
C SER A 90 15.17 11.61 -15.09
N GLU A 91 15.11 11.13 -13.84
CA GLU A 91 16.09 11.47 -12.81
C GLU A 91 17.49 10.96 -13.17
N TYR A 92 17.61 9.70 -13.63
CA TYR A 92 18.87 9.15 -14.10
C TYR A 92 19.44 9.92 -15.29
N GLN A 93 18.63 10.21 -16.29
CA GLN A 93 19.03 11.02 -17.46
C GLN A 93 19.54 12.41 -17.05
N SER A 94 19.03 12.95 -15.94
CA SER A 94 19.44 14.24 -15.39
C SER A 94 20.66 14.14 -14.45
N GLY A 95 21.28 12.96 -14.31
CA GLY A 95 22.45 12.73 -13.44
C GLY A 95 22.11 12.66 -11.95
N ARG A 96 20.85 12.47 -11.58
CA ARG A 96 20.40 12.32 -10.19
C ARG A 96 20.13 10.85 -9.89
N THR A 97 20.23 10.46 -8.61
CA THR A 97 19.92 9.12 -8.13
C THR A 97 18.53 9.12 -7.49
N PRO A 98 17.49 8.60 -8.17
CA PRO A 98 16.14 8.56 -7.63
C PRO A 98 15.95 7.47 -6.57
N ASN A 99 14.93 7.65 -5.72
CA ASN A 99 14.42 6.60 -4.83
C ASN A 99 13.04 6.13 -5.32
N PRO A 100 12.96 5.05 -6.12
CA PRO A 100 11.69 4.59 -6.67
C PRO A 100 10.74 4.05 -5.59
N CYS A 101 11.25 3.54 -4.46
CA CYS A 101 10.41 3.05 -3.36
C CYS A 101 9.66 4.19 -2.67
N LEU A 102 10.35 5.30 -2.41
CA LEU A 102 9.73 6.50 -1.84
C LEU A 102 8.67 7.07 -2.79
N ARG A 103 9.02 7.15 -4.08
CA ARG A 103 8.09 7.62 -5.12
C ARG A 103 6.87 6.73 -5.26
N CYS A 104 7.04 5.41 -5.19
CA CYS A 104 5.93 4.44 -5.22
C CYS A 104 5.02 4.59 -4.00
N ASN A 105 5.57 4.78 -2.80
CA ASN A 105 4.77 5.03 -1.61
C ASN A 105 3.91 6.29 -1.78
N GLU A 106 4.53 7.40 -2.20
CA GLU A 106 3.85 8.69 -2.40
C GLU A 106 2.75 8.60 -3.45
N LYS A 107 3.10 8.19 -4.68
CA LYS A 107 2.22 8.32 -5.86
C LYS A 107 1.24 7.17 -6.03
N ILE A 108 1.62 5.97 -5.64
CA ILE A 108 0.78 4.79 -5.85
C ILE A 108 0.08 4.40 -4.57
N LYS A 109 0.83 4.05 -3.51
CA LYS A 109 0.23 3.47 -2.30
C LYS A 109 -0.60 4.46 -1.49
N PHE A 110 -0.26 5.74 -1.52
CA PHE A 110 -1.05 6.75 -0.81
C PHE A 110 -1.96 7.54 -1.75
N GLU A 111 -1.44 8.20 -2.78
CA GLU A 111 -2.22 9.09 -3.63
C GLU A 111 -3.22 8.30 -4.50
N ALA A 112 -2.76 7.47 -5.44
CA ALA A 112 -3.63 6.79 -6.40
C ALA A 112 -4.61 5.81 -5.72
N VAL A 113 -4.17 5.09 -4.69
CA VAL A 113 -5.05 4.17 -3.94
C VAL A 113 -6.11 4.93 -3.17
N LEU A 114 -5.76 6.05 -2.53
CA LEU A 114 -6.73 6.86 -1.79
C LEU A 114 -7.77 7.50 -2.72
N ASP A 115 -7.34 8.01 -3.88
CA ASP A 115 -8.25 8.62 -4.85
C ASP A 115 -9.22 7.58 -5.41
N ARG A 116 -8.73 6.39 -5.74
CA ARG A 116 -9.57 5.28 -6.20
C ARG A 116 -10.53 4.79 -5.10
N ALA A 117 -10.06 4.71 -3.86
CA ALA A 117 -10.88 4.36 -2.71
C ALA A 117 -12.03 5.37 -2.52
N LYS A 118 -11.74 6.67 -2.56
CA LYS A 118 -12.75 7.74 -2.46
C LYS A 118 -13.76 7.68 -3.60
N ALA A 119 -13.30 7.48 -4.84
CA ALA A 119 -14.17 7.35 -6.01
C ALA A 119 -15.14 6.15 -5.89
N LEU A 120 -14.75 5.08 -5.17
CA LEU A 120 -15.57 3.90 -4.89
C LEU A 120 -16.42 4.05 -3.61
N GLY A 121 -16.37 5.20 -2.93
CA GLY A 121 -17.18 5.50 -1.75
C GLY A 121 -16.63 4.92 -0.43
N PHE A 122 -15.32 4.64 -0.38
CA PHE A 122 -14.64 4.29 0.87
C PHE A 122 -14.25 5.54 1.65
N ASP A 123 -14.24 5.42 2.97
CA ASP A 123 -13.93 6.52 3.89
C ASP A 123 -12.42 6.69 4.12
N GLY A 124 -11.61 5.66 3.82
CA GLY A 124 -10.17 5.72 4.01
C GLY A 124 -9.39 4.49 3.54
N VAL A 125 -8.09 4.54 3.75
CA VAL A 125 -7.14 3.46 3.41
C VAL A 125 -6.33 3.09 4.64
N VAL A 126 -6.08 1.80 4.80
CA VAL A 126 -5.21 1.21 5.82
C VAL A 126 -4.01 0.59 5.13
N THR A 127 -2.82 0.85 5.62
CA THR A 127 -1.56 0.30 5.11
C THR A 127 -0.72 -0.27 6.25
N GLY A 128 0.25 -1.12 5.92
CA GLY A 128 1.20 -1.69 6.87
C GLY A 128 2.38 -0.78 7.21
N HIS A 129 2.35 0.51 6.82
CA HIS A 129 3.41 1.46 7.14
C HIS A 129 3.40 1.84 8.61
N TYR A 130 4.60 2.09 9.17
CA TYR A 130 4.79 2.42 10.57
C TYR A 130 4.93 3.92 10.76
N ALA A 131 4.05 4.48 11.57
CA ALA A 131 4.08 5.89 11.96
C ALA A 131 3.39 6.09 13.31
N ILE A 132 3.71 7.19 13.99
CA ILE A 132 3.06 7.59 15.24
C ILE A 132 2.35 8.92 15.01
N THR A 133 1.10 9.02 15.44
CA THR A 133 0.40 10.31 15.50
C THR A 133 0.26 10.75 16.95
N LYS A 134 0.47 12.03 17.22
CA LYS A 134 0.27 12.63 18.54
C LYS A 134 -0.66 13.82 18.44
N GLU A 135 -1.49 13.99 19.47
CA GLU A 135 -2.31 15.21 19.62
C GLU A 135 -1.43 16.37 20.09
N GLY A 136 -1.53 17.51 19.46
CA GLY A 136 -0.80 18.73 19.81
C GLY A 136 -1.74 19.93 19.78
N ALA A 137 -1.30 21.08 20.27
CA ALA A 137 -2.09 22.32 20.32
C ALA A 137 -2.59 22.81 18.94
N GLY A 138 -1.93 22.42 17.86
CA GLY A 138 -2.30 22.74 16.47
C GLY A 138 -2.97 21.59 15.72
N GLY A 139 -3.39 20.49 16.41
CA GLY A 139 -3.96 19.28 15.80
C GLY A 139 -3.00 18.08 15.83
N LYS A 140 -3.29 17.09 15.02
CA LYS A 140 -2.47 15.86 14.95
C LYS A 140 -1.14 16.10 14.24
N THR A 141 -0.06 15.64 14.85
CA THR A 141 1.29 15.64 14.27
C THR A 141 1.76 14.23 13.95
N LEU A 142 2.47 14.07 12.83
CA LEU A 142 3.06 12.80 12.40
C LEU A 142 4.49 12.72 12.93
N HIS A 143 4.85 11.59 13.53
CA HIS A 143 6.17 11.29 14.06
C HIS A 143 6.69 9.99 13.46
N ARG A 144 8.01 9.81 13.54
CA ARG A 144 8.68 8.57 13.17
C ARG A 144 8.16 7.38 13.94
N ALA A 145 8.34 6.18 13.37
CA ALA A 145 8.01 4.93 14.04
C ALA A 145 8.79 4.77 15.35
N ALA A 146 8.24 3.99 16.27
CA ALA A 146 8.95 3.65 17.52
C ALA A 146 10.17 2.76 17.27
N ASP A 147 10.08 1.90 16.25
CA ASP A 147 11.16 1.06 15.77
C ASP A 147 11.89 1.76 14.62
N PRO A 148 13.18 2.14 14.78
CA PRO A 148 13.95 2.83 13.75
C PRO A 148 14.14 1.99 12.46
N GLU A 149 14.13 0.66 12.57
CA GLU A 149 14.27 -0.23 11.41
C GLU A 149 12.98 -0.33 10.58
N LYS A 150 11.86 0.10 11.14
CA LYS A 150 10.52 0.12 10.53
C LYS A 150 10.06 1.52 10.13
N ASP A 151 10.88 2.54 10.33
CA ASP A 151 10.53 3.92 10.00
C ASP A 151 10.44 4.12 8.48
N GLN A 152 9.30 4.59 8.04
CA GLN A 152 8.95 4.66 6.60
C GLN A 152 8.43 6.04 6.21
#